data_b1f7adba8a42bb8b17b015fac04b0865
#
_entry.id   b1f7adba8a42bb8b17b015fac04b0865
#
_cell.length_a   1.000
_cell.length_b   1.000
_cell.length_c   1.000
_cell.angle_alpha   90.00
_cell.angle_beta   90.00
_cell.angle_gamma   90.00
#
_symmetry.space_group_name_H-M   'P 1'
#
loop_
_entity.id
_entity.type
_entity.pdbx_description
1 polymer ?
#
loop_
_entity_poly.entity_id
_entity_poly.type
_entity_poly.pdbx_seq_one_letter_code
_entity_poly.pdbx_strand_id
1 'polypeptide(L)'
;MTRAWANRPQVIPRGNATTAHTSPRAAVGARSAIPTRLPSARVMFDPALPRHGATDGGWWPRSRNALTELPALIAALDARPGVMVQRVAVHRYEWDEIPHQLNADGSHFVRVDGLTTIPRRTVSVTVADGREPIALLVVPPDTPTETAWAEMNIAATSPGIPQTTDIPTAEELRAR
;
A
#
# COMPACT_ATOMS: atom_id res chain seq x y z
N MET A 1 -62.94 56.22 -0.55
CA MET A 1 -63.04 56.00 0.91
C MET A 1 -61.76 55.36 1.29
N THR A 2 -60.68 56.13 1.71
CA THR A 2 -60.28 56.45 3.07
C THR A 2 -59.87 55.21 3.82
N ARG A 3 -58.67 55.03 4.26
CA ARG A 3 -57.79 55.79 5.17
C ARG A 3 -56.37 55.24 5.25
N ALA A 4 -55.46 56.18 5.31
CA ALA A 4 -54.07 56.02 5.76
C ALA A 4 -54.01 55.71 7.27
N TRP A 5 -52.94 55.01 7.70
CA TRP A 5 -52.34 55.05 9.03
C TRP A 5 -50.89 54.66 8.91
N ALA A 6 -50.00 55.53 8.94
CA ALA A 6 -49.34 56.27 10.03
C ALA A 6 -48.14 55.47 10.58
N ASN A 7 -47.04 55.96 10.20
CA ASN A 7 -45.67 55.82 10.68
C ASN A 7 -45.54 55.94 12.19
N ARG A 8 -44.89 54.99 12.85
CA ARG A 8 -44.29 55.17 14.20
C ARG A 8 -42.90 54.57 14.22
N PRO A 9 -41.90 55.34 14.65
CA PRO A 9 -40.54 54.81 14.88
C PRO A 9 -40.51 54.04 16.20
N GLN A 10 -40.04 52.82 16.18
CA GLN A 10 -39.75 52.04 17.36
C GLN A 10 -38.26 52.14 17.69
N VAL A 11 -38.04 52.53 18.93
CA VAL A 11 -36.79 52.73 19.65
C VAL A 11 -36.02 51.43 19.75
N ILE A 12 -34.74 51.48 19.45
CA ILE A 12 -33.78 50.39 19.67
C ILE A 12 -33.36 50.36 21.15
N PRO A 13 -33.51 49.27 21.88
CA PRO A 13 -32.74 49.05 23.08
C PRO A 13 -31.38 48.46 22.75
N ARG A 14 -30.35 49.16 23.18
CA ARG A 14 -28.98 48.61 23.31
C ARG A 14 -28.94 47.60 24.44
N GLY A 15 -28.25 46.47 24.23
CA GLY A 15 -27.73 45.65 25.31
C GLY A 15 -28.06 44.17 25.18
N ASN A 16 -27.15 43.37 24.72
CA ASN A 16 -26.35 42.49 25.58
C ASN A 16 -25.47 41.59 24.69
N ALA A 17 -24.21 41.58 25.01
CA ALA A 17 -23.26 40.64 24.54
C ALA A 17 -23.70 39.20 24.85
N THR A 18 -24.10 38.46 23.85
CA THR A 18 -24.25 37.01 23.95
C THR A 18 -22.99 36.39 23.40
N THR A 19 -22.24 35.84 24.34
CA THR A 19 -21.05 35.01 24.11
C THR A 19 -21.33 33.97 23.07
N ALA A 20 -20.70 34.13 21.90
CA ALA A 20 -20.68 33.11 20.88
C ALA A 20 -19.85 31.93 21.44
N HIS A 21 -20.51 30.85 21.81
CA HIS A 21 -19.89 29.55 21.96
C HIS A 21 -19.43 29.09 20.57
N THR A 22 -18.19 29.41 20.22
CA THR A 22 -17.48 28.77 19.14
C THR A 22 -17.13 27.38 19.61
N SER A 23 -17.96 26.41 19.25
CA SER A 23 -17.57 25.01 19.31
C SER A 23 -16.35 24.80 18.42
N PRO A 24 -15.26 24.21 18.89
CA PRO A 24 -14.18 23.83 18.01
C PRO A 24 -14.69 22.72 17.10
N ARG A 25 -14.96 23.08 15.86
CA ARG A 25 -15.16 22.13 14.78
C ARG A 25 -13.89 21.28 14.71
N ALA A 26 -14.00 20.04 15.17
CA ALA A 26 -12.95 19.06 15.10
C ALA A 26 -12.38 19.07 13.67
N ALA A 27 -11.13 19.43 13.55
CA ALA A 27 -10.36 19.31 12.31
C ALA A 27 -10.19 17.82 12.01
N VAL A 28 -11.17 17.27 11.30
CA VAL A 28 -11.01 15.99 10.61
C VAL A 28 -10.07 16.27 9.44
N GLY A 29 -8.84 15.85 9.57
CA GLY A 29 -7.85 16.01 8.51
C GLY A 29 -6.44 16.07 9.02
N ALA A 30 -6.04 15.17 9.93
CA ALA A 30 -4.64 14.84 10.03
C ALA A 30 -4.24 14.15 8.70
N ARG A 31 -3.95 14.96 7.69
CA ARG A 31 -3.13 14.52 6.56
C ARG A 31 -1.80 14.15 7.18
N SER A 32 -1.59 12.84 7.35
CA SER A 32 -0.28 12.31 7.70
C SER A 32 0.68 12.85 6.66
N ALA A 33 1.50 13.84 7.05
CA ALA A 33 2.53 14.37 6.18
C ALA A 33 3.52 13.23 5.98
N ILE A 34 3.47 12.60 4.81
CA ILE A 34 4.49 11.65 4.37
C ILE A 34 5.80 12.44 4.40
N PRO A 35 6.85 11.99 5.10
CA PRO A 35 8.11 12.71 5.14
C PRO A 35 8.57 12.94 3.71
N THR A 36 8.98 14.16 3.41
CA THR A 36 9.37 14.65 2.07
C THR A 36 10.49 13.81 1.40
N ARG A 37 11.08 12.88 2.13
CA ARG A 37 12.06 11.91 1.65
C ARG A 37 11.78 10.57 2.32
N LEU A 38 11.17 9.66 1.56
CA LEU A 38 11.01 8.28 2.00
C LEU A 38 12.39 7.65 2.18
N PRO A 39 12.63 6.89 3.26
CA PRO A 39 13.84 6.09 3.37
C PRO A 39 13.85 5.08 2.21
N SER A 40 15.00 4.89 1.55
CA SER A 40 15.11 3.92 0.47
C SER A 40 14.71 2.51 0.94
N ALA A 41 13.91 1.81 0.14
CA ALA A 41 13.55 0.44 0.43
C ALA A 41 14.80 -0.47 0.39
N ARG A 42 14.87 -1.41 1.32
CA ARG A 42 15.87 -2.49 1.28
C ARG A 42 15.30 -3.63 0.45
N VAL A 43 15.49 -3.55 -0.84
CA VAL A 43 14.91 -4.48 -1.81
C VAL A 43 15.96 -4.93 -2.81
N MET A 44 15.89 -6.18 -3.22
CA MET A 44 16.72 -6.79 -4.24
C MET A 44 15.79 -7.46 -5.27
N PHE A 45 15.92 -7.10 -6.51
CA PHE A 45 15.11 -7.63 -7.60
C PHE A 45 15.96 -8.52 -8.52
N ASP A 46 15.31 -9.50 -9.10
CA ASP A 46 15.86 -10.17 -10.28
C ASP A 46 15.97 -9.15 -11.43
N PRO A 47 17.12 -9.05 -12.11
CA PRO A 47 17.26 -8.18 -13.28
C PRO A 47 16.28 -8.47 -14.41
N ALA A 48 15.80 -9.70 -14.53
CA ALA A 48 14.94 -10.19 -15.61
C ALA A 48 13.45 -10.25 -15.22
N LEU A 49 12.96 -9.33 -14.38
CA LEU A 49 11.55 -9.26 -13.94
C LEU A 49 10.53 -9.20 -15.09
N PRO A 50 9.36 -9.87 -14.99
CA PRO A 50 9.03 -10.92 -14.04
C PRO A 50 9.60 -12.29 -14.50
N ARG A 51 9.94 -13.15 -13.54
CA ARG A 51 10.31 -14.53 -13.80
C ARG A 51 9.16 -15.47 -13.49
N HIS A 52 9.08 -16.58 -14.20
CA HIS A 52 8.22 -17.72 -13.86
C HIS A 52 8.87 -18.52 -12.71
N GLY A 53 8.95 -17.89 -11.54
CA GLY A 53 9.60 -18.43 -10.36
C GLY A 53 8.79 -18.29 -9.09
N ALA A 54 9.32 -18.84 -7.98
CA ALA A 54 8.65 -18.71 -6.68
C ALA A 54 8.60 -17.26 -6.18
N THR A 55 9.67 -16.49 -6.48
CA THR A 55 9.77 -15.04 -6.17
C THR A 55 10.65 -14.34 -7.20
N ASP A 56 10.38 -13.06 -7.42
CA ASP A 56 11.09 -12.16 -8.33
C ASP A 56 12.15 -11.31 -7.60
N GLY A 57 12.33 -11.56 -6.31
CA GLY A 57 13.27 -10.84 -5.47
C GLY A 57 12.94 -10.91 -3.99
N GLY A 58 13.69 -10.16 -3.19
CA GLY A 58 13.51 -10.06 -1.75
C GLY A 58 13.33 -8.62 -1.29
N TRP A 59 12.51 -8.42 -0.27
CA TRP A 59 12.28 -7.15 0.39
C TRP A 59 12.44 -7.29 1.90
N TRP A 60 13.24 -6.43 2.49
CA TRP A 60 13.50 -6.39 3.92
C TRP A 60 12.99 -5.08 4.53
N PRO A 61 11.73 -5.02 4.98
CA PRO A 61 11.15 -3.85 5.64
C PRO A 61 11.83 -3.57 6.98
N ARG A 62 11.68 -2.37 7.52
CA ARG A 62 12.21 -2.00 8.83
C ARG A 62 11.25 -2.30 9.97
N SER A 63 9.96 -2.45 9.63
CA SER A 63 8.88 -2.72 10.57
C SER A 63 7.80 -3.59 9.93
N ARG A 64 6.80 -3.98 10.72
CA ARG A 64 5.59 -4.66 10.22
C ARG A 64 4.45 -3.68 9.90
N ASN A 65 4.69 -2.39 9.95
CA ASN A 65 3.68 -1.40 9.64
C ASN A 65 3.60 -1.18 8.13
N ALA A 66 2.55 -1.73 7.48
CA ALA A 66 2.39 -1.65 6.04
C ALA A 66 2.21 -0.20 5.55
N LEU A 67 1.54 0.65 6.32
CA LEU A 67 1.34 2.07 5.99
C LEU A 67 2.67 2.82 5.88
N THR A 68 3.66 2.46 6.69
CA THR A 68 4.98 3.10 6.73
C THR A 68 5.94 2.52 5.68
N GLU A 69 5.90 1.20 5.46
CA GLU A 69 6.92 0.51 4.67
C GLU A 69 6.58 0.42 3.17
N LEU A 70 5.28 0.25 2.82
CA LEU A 70 4.88 0.10 1.42
C LEU A 70 5.18 1.30 0.52
N PRO A 71 5.10 2.57 0.96
CA PRO A 71 5.44 3.70 0.11
C PRO A 71 6.87 3.64 -0.44
N ALA A 72 7.84 3.22 0.39
CA ALA A 72 9.22 3.08 -0.05
C ALA A 72 9.41 1.93 -1.04
N LEU A 73 8.70 0.80 -0.86
CA LEU A 73 8.71 -0.31 -1.81
C LEU A 73 8.10 0.09 -3.16
N ILE A 74 6.93 0.75 -3.13
CA ILE A 74 6.25 1.24 -4.34
C ILE A 74 7.17 2.19 -5.12
N ALA A 75 7.78 3.17 -4.45
CA ALA A 75 8.70 4.10 -5.07
C ALA A 75 9.93 3.41 -5.70
N ALA A 76 10.46 2.35 -5.06
CA ALA A 76 11.57 1.58 -5.59
C ALA A 76 11.18 0.76 -6.83
N LEU A 77 9.93 0.29 -6.90
CA LEU A 77 9.40 -0.42 -8.07
C LEU A 77 9.10 0.55 -9.21
N ASP A 78 8.40 1.66 -8.94
CA ASP A 78 8.05 2.68 -9.94
C ASP A 78 9.28 3.39 -10.54
N ALA A 79 10.42 3.39 -9.83
CA ALA A 79 11.69 3.88 -10.38
C ALA A 79 12.26 2.99 -11.50
N ARG A 80 11.71 1.79 -11.72
CA ARG A 80 12.15 0.88 -12.78
C ARG A 80 11.45 1.21 -14.10
N PRO A 81 12.16 1.22 -15.24
CA PRO A 81 11.57 1.51 -16.54
C PRO A 81 10.39 0.58 -16.87
N GLY A 82 9.25 1.18 -17.20
CA GLY A 82 8.04 0.44 -17.61
C GLY A 82 7.29 -0.22 -16.47
N VAL A 83 7.62 0.07 -15.21
CA VAL A 83 6.90 -0.40 -14.04
C VAL A 83 6.08 0.74 -13.47
N MET A 84 4.79 0.53 -13.30
CA MET A 84 3.87 1.41 -12.57
C MET A 84 2.99 0.53 -11.68
N VAL A 85 3.16 0.64 -10.39
CA VAL A 85 2.45 -0.19 -9.41
C VAL A 85 0.99 0.25 -9.33
N GLN A 86 0.05 -0.67 -9.50
CA GLN A 86 -1.38 -0.42 -9.34
C GLN A 86 -1.95 -1.02 -8.06
N ARG A 87 -1.44 -2.17 -7.66
CA ARG A 87 -1.97 -2.92 -6.53
C ARG A 87 -0.86 -3.65 -5.79
N VAL A 88 -0.96 -3.66 -4.47
CA VAL A 88 -0.11 -4.46 -3.59
C VAL A 88 -0.98 -5.36 -2.74
N ALA A 89 -0.69 -6.65 -2.71
CA ALA A 89 -1.33 -7.61 -1.82
C ALA A 89 -0.30 -8.14 -0.81
N VAL A 90 -0.67 -8.08 0.47
CA VAL A 90 0.15 -8.56 1.59
C VAL A 90 -0.60 -9.64 2.37
N HIS A 91 0.12 -10.54 3.04
CA HIS A 91 -0.53 -11.52 3.90
C HIS A 91 -1.08 -10.84 5.16
N ARG A 92 -2.39 -10.90 5.37
CA ARG A 92 -3.13 -10.10 6.36
C ARG A 92 -2.56 -10.19 7.78
N TYR A 93 -2.08 -11.33 8.21
CA TYR A 93 -1.61 -11.57 9.59
C TYR A 93 -0.12 -11.31 9.79
N GLU A 94 0.59 -10.89 8.75
CA GLU A 94 2.03 -10.57 8.82
C GLU A 94 2.28 -9.06 8.98
N TRP A 95 1.24 -8.24 8.84
CA TRP A 95 1.34 -6.80 8.80
C TRP A 95 0.37 -6.12 9.75
N ASP A 96 0.84 -5.04 10.35
CA ASP A 96 0.04 -4.08 11.10
C ASP A 96 -0.37 -2.93 10.16
N GLU A 97 -1.47 -2.24 10.50
CA GLU A 97 -1.92 -1.02 9.82
C GLU A 97 -1.93 -1.11 8.28
N ILE A 98 -2.61 -2.11 7.74
CA ILE A 98 -2.74 -2.27 6.29
C ILE A 98 -3.72 -1.20 5.77
N PRO A 99 -3.25 -0.20 5.00
CA PRO A 99 -4.14 0.79 4.39
C PRO A 99 -4.91 0.17 3.23
N HIS A 100 -6.07 0.72 2.88
CA HIS A 100 -6.80 0.28 1.68
C HIS A 100 -6.22 0.87 0.39
N GLN A 101 -5.56 2.03 0.51
CA GLN A 101 -5.01 2.77 -0.61
C GLN A 101 -3.84 3.63 -0.14
N LEU A 102 -2.83 3.73 -1.00
CA LEU A 102 -1.69 4.63 -0.83
C LEU A 102 -1.60 5.58 -2.01
N ASN A 103 -1.16 6.80 -1.75
CA ASN A 103 -0.81 7.74 -2.81
C ASN A 103 0.69 7.61 -3.07
N ALA A 104 1.06 7.15 -4.25
CA ALA A 104 2.45 7.03 -4.66
C ALA A 104 2.93 8.39 -5.18
N ASP A 105 3.78 9.06 -4.42
CA ASP A 105 4.44 10.34 -4.77
C ASP A 105 3.50 11.46 -5.27
N GLY A 106 2.20 11.39 -4.94
CA GLY A 106 1.19 12.31 -5.43
C GLY A 106 0.77 12.10 -6.90
N SER A 107 1.34 11.12 -7.59
CA SER A 107 1.11 10.89 -9.02
C SER A 107 -0.05 9.92 -9.29
N HIS A 108 -0.16 8.86 -8.52
CA HIS A 108 -1.22 7.86 -8.67
C HIS A 108 -1.55 7.16 -7.35
N PHE A 109 -2.69 6.49 -7.34
CA PHE A 109 -3.13 5.72 -6.19
C PHE A 109 -2.86 4.24 -6.40
N VAL A 110 -2.30 3.61 -5.37
CA VAL A 110 -2.03 2.17 -5.31
C VAL A 110 -3.01 1.53 -4.34
N ARG A 111 -3.74 0.53 -4.81
CA ARG A 111 -4.62 -0.27 -3.96
C ARG A 111 -3.81 -1.24 -3.11
N VAL A 112 -4.18 -1.39 -1.84
CA VAL A 112 -3.54 -2.34 -0.94
C VAL A 112 -4.58 -3.31 -0.38
N ASP A 113 -4.31 -4.61 -0.48
CA ASP A 113 -5.18 -5.66 0.00
C ASP A 113 -4.46 -6.56 1.01
N GLY A 114 -5.07 -6.75 2.17
CA GLY A 114 -4.66 -7.77 3.14
C GLY A 114 -5.37 -9.09 2.86
N LEU A 115 -4.68 -10.07 2.32
CA LEU A 115 -5.25 -11.36 1.91
C LEU A 115 -4.72 -12.50 2.79
N THR A 116 -5.53 -13.53 2.97
CA THR A 116 -5.12 -14.79 3.63
C THR A 116 -4.72 -15.88 2.65
N THR A 117 -4.97 -15.66 1.36
CA THR A 117 -4.76 -16.63 0.28
C THR A 117 -3.36 -16.60 -0.32
N ILE A 118 -2.63 -15.51 -0.11
CA ILE A 118 -1.22 -15.44 -0.54
C ILE A 118 -0.31 -16.12 0.48
N PRO A 119 0.85 -16.66 0.08
CA PRO A 119 1.79 -17.26 1.00
C PRO A 119 2.26 -16.27 2.08
N ARG A 120 2.55 -16.75 3.27
CA ARG A 120 3.22 -15.96 4.30
C ARG A 120 4.58 -15.51 3.81
N ARG A 121 5.08 -14.39 4.34
CA ARG A 121 6.35 -13.81 3.91
C ARG A 121 6.42 -13.50 2.41
N THR A 122 5.27 -13.20 1.79
CA THR A 122 5.19 -12.82 0.38
C THR A 122 4.40 -11.53 0.25
N VAL A 123 4.87 -10.64 -0.62
CA VAL A 123 4.11 -9.52 -1.15
C VAL A 123 3.94 -9.70 -2.65
N SER A 124 2.72 -9.52 -3.15
CA SER A 124 2.40 -9.60 -4.56
C SER A 124 2.08 -8.20 -5.09
N VAL A 125 2.74 -7.78 -6.15
CA VAL A 125 2.61 -6.45 -6.74
C VAL A 125 2.10 -6.56 -8.16
N THR A 126 0.94 -5.98 -8.44
CA THR A 126 0.38 -5.89 -9.79
C THR A 126 0.78 -4.55 -10.42
N VAL A 127 1.26 -4.59 -11.65
CA VAL A 127 1.68 -3.42 -12.43
C VAL A 127 0.71 -3.12 -13.58
N ALA A 128 0.75 -1.90 -14.11
CA ALA A 128 -0.25 -1.37 -15.05
C ALA A 128 -0.26 -2.04 -16.43
N ASP A 129 0.81 -2.70 -16.82
CA ASP A 129 1.01 -3.23 -18.19
C ASP A 129 0.40 -4.61 -18.44
N GLY A 130 -0.34 -5.15 -17.47
CA GLY A 130 -0.99 -6.46 -17.59
C GLY A 130 -0.05 -7.66 -17.50
N ARG A 131 1.21 -7.46 -17.12
CA ARG A 131 2.15 -8.55 -16.84
C ARG A 131 1.72 -9.34 -15.61
N GLU A 132 2.34 -10.51 -15.42
CA GLU A 132 2.17 -11.29 -14.20
C GLU A 132 2.58 -10.46 -12.96
N PRO A 133 1.89 -10.66 -11.83
CA PRO A 133 2.24 -9.96 -10.60
C PRO A 133 3.67 -10.29 -10.15
N ILE A 134 4.41 -9.27 -9.74
CA ILE A 134 5.74 -9.43 -9.15
C ILE A 134 5.59 -9.97 -7.73
N ALA A 135 6.19 -11.11 -7.44
CA ALA A 135 6.18 -11.72 -6.12
C ALA A 135 7.54 -11.51 -5.42
N LEU A 136 7.52 -10.85 -4.25
CA LEU A 136 8.73 -10.64 -3.46
C LEU A 136 8.67 -11.42 -2.15
N LEU A 137 9.79 -12.06 -1.78
CA LEU A 137 9.98 -12.62 -0.46
C LEU A 137 10.10 -11.49 0.56
N VAL A 138 9.31 -11.52 1.62
CA VAL A 138 9.43 -10.60 2.75
C VAL A 138 10.35 -11.19 3.81
N VAL A 139 11.47 -10.54 4.03
CA VAL A 139 12.39 -10.88 5.13
C VAL A 139 11.90 -10.17 6.39
N PRO A 140 11.72 -10.86 7.54
CA PRO A 140 11.26 -10.23 8.77
C PRO A 140 12.18 -9.07 9.20
N PRO A 141 11.61 -7.97 9.77
CA PRO A 141 12.39 -6.76 10.13
C PRO A 141 13.47 -7.02 11.17
N ASP A 142 13.28 -7.99 12.03
CA ASP A 142 14.17 -8.42 13.12
C ASP A 142 15.27 -9.41 12.69
N THR A 143 15.31 -9.76 11.40
CA THR A 143 16.34 -10.65 10.86
C THR A 143 17.72 -9.98 10.92
N PRO A 144 18.78 -10.69 11.39
CA PRO A 144 20.16 -10.17 11.35
C PRO A 144 20.57 -9.75 9.94
N THR A 145 21.35 -8.67 9.85
CA THR A 145 21.68 -8.03 8.56
C THR A 145 22.28 -8.99 7.53
N GLU A 146 23.25 -9.81 7.91
CA GLU A 146 23.89 -10.77 7.00
C GLU A 146 22.89 -11.81 6.48
N THR A 147 22.07 -12.36 7.38
CA THR A 147 21.02 -13.33 7.04
C THR A 147 19.99 -12.70 6.11
N ALA A 148 19.56 -11.45 6.39
CA ALA A 148 18.59 -10.75 5.57
C ALA A 148 19.08 -10.53 4.14
N TRP A 149 20.34 -10.10 3.98
CA TRP A 149 20.93 -9.93 2.65
C TRP A 149 21.09 -11.27 1.92
N ALA A 150 21.47 -12.34 2.62
CA ALA A 150 21.56 -13.67 2.03
C ALA A 150 20.19 -14.17 1.55
N GLU A 151 19.13 -14.04 2.37
CA GLU A 151 17.77 -14.42 1.99
C GLU A 151 17.27 -13.62 0.78
N MET A 152 17.48 -12.30 0.74
CA MET A 152 17.10 -11.47 -0.39
C MET A 152 17.86 -11.85 -1.66
N ASN A 153 19.15 -12.13 -1.55
CA ASN A 153 19.96 -12.56 -2.70
C ASN A 153 19.48 -13.91 -3.25
N ILE A 154 19.21 -14.88 -2.38
CA ILE A 154 18.62 -16.16 -2.78
C ILE A 154 17.28 -15.93 -3.50
N ALA A 155 16.39 -15.11 -2.94
CA ALA A 155 15.09 -14.81 -3.55
C ALA A 155 15.21 -14.14 -4.93
N ALA A 156 16.25 -13.31 -5.14
CA ALA A 156 16.49 -12.62 -6.40
C ALA A 156 17.22 -13.47 -7.46
N THR A 157 17.94 -14.54 -7.05
CA THR A 157 18.79 -15.32 -7.96
C THR A 157 18.31 -16.76 -8.15
N SER A 158 17.46 -17.28 -7.24
CA SER A 158 16.96 -18.65 -7.35
C SER A 158 16.08 -18.79 -8.58
N PRO A 159 16.42 -19.69 -9.54
CA PRO A 159 15.49 -20.04 -10.59
C PRO A 159 14.24 -20.61 -9.93
N GLY A 160 13.08 -20.05 -10.26
CA GLY A 160 11.82 -20.55 -9.74
C GLY A 160 11.69 -22.02 -10.01
N ILE A 161 11.34 -22.80 -9.01
CA ILE A 161 10.84 -24.15 -9.24
C ILE A 161 9.53 -23.95 -9.99
N PRO A 162 9.40 -24.42 -11.26
CA PRO A 162 8.12 -24.36 -11.93
C PRO A 162 7.10 -25.00 -11.00
N GLN A 163 6.04 -24.26 -10.66
CA GLN A 163 4.89 -24.86 -9.98
C GLN A 163 4.35 -25.89 -10.98
N THR A 164 4.78 -27.11 -10.81
CA THR A 164 4.24 -28.23 -11.57
C THR A 164 2.80 -28.40 -11.13
N THR A 165 1.91 -27.65 -11.75
CA THR A 165 0.47 -27.91 -11.71
C THR A 165 0.13 -29.11 -12.66
N ASP A 166 1.12 -29.82 -13.11
CA ASP A 166 0.97 -31.14 -13.71
C ASP A 166 0.97 -32.19 -12.62
N ILE A 167 -0.12 -32.22 -11.86
CA ILE A 167 -0.57 -33.47 -11.26
C ILE A 167 -1.06 -34.28 -12.46
N PRO A 168 -0.36 -35.33 -12.91
CA PRO A 168 -0.86 -36.18 -13.99
C PRO A 168 -2.23 -36.69 -13.55
N THR A 169 -3.22 -36.38 -14.34
CA THR A 169 -4.58 -36.85 -14.12
C THR A 169 -4.52 -38.35 -14.02
N ALA A 170 -5.36 -38.93 -13.13
CA ALA A 170 -5.42 -40.37 -12.90
C ALA A 170 -5.67 -41.19 -14.20
N GLU A 171 -5.97 -40.55 -15.31
CA GLU A 171 -6.15 -41.11 -16.64
C GLU A 171 -4.81 -41.34 -17.38
N GLU A 172 -3.82 -40.45 -17.18
CA GLU A 172 -2.46 -40.59 -17.77
C GLU A 172 -1.63 -41.71 -17.09
N LEU A 173 -1.92 -41.98 -15.83
CA LEU A 173 -1.29 -43.08 -15.07
C LEU A 173 -1.83 -44.47 -15.45
N ARG A 174 -2.95 -44.55 -16.18
CA ARG A 174 -3.52 -45.82 -16.65
C ARG A 174 -3.09 -46.21 -18.08
N ALA A 175 -2.39 -45.32 -18.77
CA ALA A 175 -1.99 -45.53 -20.17
C ALA A 175 -0.52 -45.99 -20.33
N ARG A 176 0.17 -46.36 -19.22
CA ARG A 176 1.53 -46.93 -19.27
C ARG A 176 1.58 -48.37 -18.79
#